data_e76d885896bf6a02cd01c6f6b4484200
#
_entry.id   e76d885896bf6a02cd01c6f6b4484200
#
_cell.length_a   1.000
_cell.length_b   1.000
_cell.length_c   1.000
_cell.angle_alpha   90.00
_cell.angle_beta   90.00
_cell.angle_gamma   90.00
#
_symmetry.space_group_name_H-M   'P 1'
#
loop_
_entity.id
_entity.type
_entity.pdbx_description
1 polymer ?
#
loop_
_entity_poly.entity_id
_entity_poly.type
_entity_poly.pdbx_seq_one_letter_code
_entity_poly.pdbx_strand_id
1 'polypeptide(L)'
;FPGCMIVNRQGARFMNDGANYDETGRAMANAATTPDEPSFYIFDEHYRRNYLAGPMLAMPRLFDGTLPGDVKRIVIKAESLAELAGKLGVDPAGLEAGVARYNSFAQTGVDADFHRGEESYERHYSDPNHTPNSTLGKIGKAPFYGIAVYPGDSGTKGGLATNADAQVLDAAGAAIAGLYAAGNTAASM
;
A
#
# COMPACT_ATOMS: atom_id res chain seq x y z
N PHE A 1 -1.30 -5.07 7.45
CA PHE A 1 -1.16 -5.08 8.91
C PHE A 1 -1.92 -3.91 9.53
N PRO A 2 -2.39 -4.03 10.81
CA PRO A 2 -3.14 -2.97 11.49
C PRO A 2 -2.24 -1.79 11.91
N GLY A 3 -2.77 -0.55 11.87
CA GLY A 3 -2.07 0.66 12.32
C GLY A 3 -1.29 1.41 11.24
N CYS A 4 -1.70 1.27 10.01
CA CYS A 4 -1.20 2.06 8.88
C CYS A 4 -2.32 2.44 7.92
N MET A 5 -2.12 3.50 7.16
CA MET A 5 -3.05 3.96 6.12
C MET A 5 -2.30 4.63 4.96
N ILE A 6 -2.94 4.71 3.80
CA ILE A 6 -2.43 5.46 2.65
C ILE A 6 -3.31 6.68 2.41
N VAL A 7 -2.68 7.83 2.23
CA VAL A 7 -3.36 9.11 1.99
C VAL A 7 -2.82 9.79 0.73
N ASN A 8 -3.63 10.67 0.16
CA ASN A 8 -3.24 11.60 -0.88
C ASN A 8 -2.61 12.89 -0.30
N ARG A 9 -2.29 13.88 -1.14
CA ARG A 9 -1.75 15.19 -0.70
C ARG A 9 -2.70 16.00 0.16
N GLN A 10 -4.00 15.75 0.07
CA GLN A 10 -5.01 16.37 0.94
C GLN A 10 -5.10 15.69 2.32
N GLY A 11 -4.28 14.67 2.60
CA GLY A 11 -4.31 13.92 3.85
C GLY A 11 -5.49 12.95 3.97
N ALA A 12 -6.26 12.77 2.92
CA ALA A 12 -7.43 11.91 2.89
C ALA A 12 -7.10 10.50 2.41
N ARG A 13 -7.67 9.46 3.06
CA ARG A 13 -7.77 8.12 2.48
C ARG A 13 -8.68 8.18 1.25
N PHE A 14 -8.39 7.39 0.24
CA PHE A 14 -9.13 7.40 -1.03
C PHE A 14 -9.36 5.99 -1.59
N MET A 15 -8.96 4.96 -0.85
CA MET A 15 -9.07 3.57 -1.26
C MET A 15 -9.08 2.62 -0.07
N ASN A 16 -9.40 1.35 -0.32
CA ASN A 16 -9.07 0.26 0.58
C ASN A 16 -7.57 -0.04 0.49
N ASP A 17 -6.81 0.47 1.45
CA ASP A 17 -5.36 0.34 1.52
C ASP A 17 -4.88 -1.03 2.07
N GLY A 18 -5.82 -1.95 2.30
CA GLY A 18 -5.59 -3.37 2.58
C GLY A 18 -5.81 -4.29 1.37
N ALA A 19 -6.38 -3.78 0.29
CA ALA A 19 -6.66 -4.53 -0.92
C ALA A 19 -5.39 -5.02 -1.64
N ASN A 20 -5.55 -5.85 -2.67
CA ASN A 20 -4.43 -6.34 -3.46
C ASN A 20 -3.75 -5.20 -4.25
N TYR A 21 -2.51 -5.45 -4.70
CA TYR A 21 -1.68 -4.44 -5.34
C TYR A 21 -2.24 -3.90 -6.68
N ASP A 22 -3.04 -4.69 -7.39
CA ASP A 22 -3.69 -4.26 -8.63
C ASP A 22 -4.76 -3.20 -8.34
N GLU A 23 -5.62 -3.44 -7.36
CA GLU A 23 -6.63 -2.49 -6.93
C GLU A 23 -6.03 -1.23 -6.32
N THR A 24 -5.05 -1.38 -5.43
CA THR A 24 -4.36 -0.24 -4.81
C THR A 24 -3.58 0.58 -5.85
N GLY A 25 -2.89 -0.07 -6.79
CA GLY A 25 -2.18 0.60 -7.88
C GLY A 25 -3.11 1.39 -8.80
N ARG A 26 -4.27 0.83 -9.17
CA ARG A 26 -5.30 1.54 -9.95
C ARG A 26 -5.89 2.72 -9.19
N ALA A 27 -6.19 2.53 -7.91
CA ALA A 27 -6.73 3.60 -7.07
C ALA A 27 -5.74 4.77 -6.95
N MET A 28 -4.44 4.49 -6.74
CA MET A 28 -3.39 5.50 -6.73
C MET A 28 -3.29 6.24 -8.07
N ALA A 29 -3.27 5.51 -9.19
CA ALA A 29 -3.20 6.10 -10.53
C ALA A 29 -4.42 6.98 -10.84
N ASN A 30 -5.61 6.59 -10.40
CA ASN A 30 -6.84 7.36 -10.59
C ASN A 30 -6.93 8.59 -9.68
N ALA A 31 -6.32 8.54 -8.49
CA ALA A 31 -6.32 9.65 -7.53
C ALA A 31 -5.24 10.69 -7.83
N ALA A 32 -4.19 10.32 -8.56
CA ALA A 32 -3.08 11.20 -8.91
C ALA A 32 -3.53 12.25 -9.95
N THR A 33 -3.11 13.50 -9.74
CA THR A 33 -3.34 14.60 -10.71
C THR A 33 -2.26 14.66 -11.78
N THR A 34 -1.10 14.07 -11.50
CA THR A 34 0.02 13.91 -12.44
C THR A 34 0.57 12.47 -12.33
N PRO A 35 1.19 11.93 -13.39
CA PRO A 35 1.73 10.57 -13.38
C PRO A 35 2.73 10.27 -12.25
N ASP A 36 3.46 11.29 -11.81
CA ASP A 36 4.51 11.17 -10.79
C ASP A 36 4.05 11.62 -9.40
N GLU A 37 2.76 11.82 -9.19
CA GLU A 37 2.23 12.24 -7.89
C GLU A 37 2.23 11.06 -6.92
N PRO A 38 2.96 11.16 -5.77
CA PRO A 38 2.96 10.11 -4.78
C PRO A 38 1.67 10.11 -3.94
N SER A 39 1.31 8.91 -3.47
CA SER A 39 0.53 8.72 -2.26
C SER A 39 1.48 8.56 -1.06
N PHE A 40 0.96 8.64 0.16
CA PHE A 40 1.80 8.60 1.36
C PHE A 40 1.32 7.50 2.31
N TYR A 41 2.23 6.57 2.59
CA TYR A 41 2.01 5.50 3.56
C TYR A 41 2.35 6.02 4.96
N ILE A 42 1.34 6.11 5.82
CA ILE A 42 1.42 6.70 7.16
C ILE A 42 1.28 5.61 8.21
N PHE A 43 2.16 5.63 9.20
CA PHE A 43 2.12 4.72 10.34
C PHE A 43 2.81 5.36 11.56
N ASP A 44 2.71 4.70 12.71
CA ASP A 44 3.27 5.19 13.96
C ASP A 44 4.35 4.28 14.55
N GLU A 45 4.86 4.63 15.73
CA GLU A 45 5.88 3.87 16.46
C GLU A 45 5.41 2.46 16.82
N HIS A 46 4.12 2.26 17.12
CA HIS A 46 3.60 0.93 17.42
C HIS A 46 3.70 0.03 16.19
N TYR A 47 3.25 0.52 15.03
CA TYR A 47 3.37 -0.19 13.76
C TYR A 47 4.83 -0.48 13.42
N ARG A 48 5.70 0.55 13.53
CA ARG A 48 7.13 0.46 13.23
C ARG A 48 7.85 -0.65 13.99
N ARG A 49 7.44 -0.92 15.22
CA ARG A 49 8.05 -1.97 16.07
C ARG A 49 7.50 -3.36 15.82
N ASN A 50 6.28 -3.49 15.37
CA ASN A 50 5.59 -4.77 15.35
C ASN A 50 5.39 -5.33 13.94
N TYR A 51 5.40 -4.47 12.90
CA TYR A 51 5.06 -4.88 11.54
C TYR A 51 6.11 -4.42 10.52
N LEU A 52 6.02 -5.02 9.34
CA LEU A 52 6.87 -4.67 8.20
C LEU A 52 6.35 -3.39 7.54
N ALA A 53 7.25 -2.47 7.16
CA ALA A 53 6.90 -1.18 6.57
C ALA A 53 7.77 -0.84 5.36
N GLY A 54 7.28 -1.12 4.16
CA GLY A 54 7.93 -0.79 2.89
C GLY A 54 9.40 -1.24 2.86
N PRO A 55 10.35 -0.31 2.67
CA PRO A 55 11.78 -0.66 2.56
C PRO A 55 12.39 -1.21 3.86
N MET A 56 11.65 -1.23 4.95
CA MET A 56 12.06 -1.82 6.22
C MET A 56 11.61 -3.28 6.37
N LEU A 57 11.25 -3.96 5.28
CA LEU A 57 10.77 -5.33 5.28
C LEU A 57 11.73 -6.33 5.92
N ALA A 58 13.02 -6.18 5.67
CA ALA A 58 14.03 -7.13 6.14
C ALA A 58 14.39 -6.97 7.62
N MET A 59 13.97 -5.89 8.29
CA MET A 59 14.49 -5.51 9.60
C MET A 59 13.43 -4.85 10.50
N PRO A 60 12.32 -5.53 10.83
CA PRO A 60 11.21 -4.92 11.56
C PRO A 60 11.55 -4.50 13.00
N ARG A 61 12.65 -4.98 13.57
CA ARG A 61 13.06 -4.73 14.97
C ARG A 61 14.28 -3.82 15.12
N LEU A 62 14.83 -3.30 14.03
CA LEU A 62 15.96 -2.40 14.13
C LEU A 62 15.51 -0.99 14.55
N PHE A 63 16.31 -0.39 15.43
CA PHE A 63 16.16 1.02 15.75
C PHE A 63 16.45 1.89 14.52
N ASP A 64 15.77 3.02 14.39
CA ASP A 64 15.90 3.94 13.25
C ASP A 64 17.38 4.34 12.99
N GLY A 65 18.20 4.41 14.04
CA GLY A 65 19.63 4.69 13.93
C GLY A 65 20.43 3.65 13.16
N THR A 66 19.96 2.42 13.06
CA THR A 66 20.65 1.30 12.39
C THR A 66 20.13 1.04 10.96
N LEU A 67 19.12 1.78 10.50
CA LEU A 67 18.65 1.69 9.12
C LEU A 67 19.73 2.11 8.13
N PRO A 68 19.85 1.45 6.95
CA PRO A 68 20.71 1.90 5.87
C PRO A 68 20.44 3.37 5.48
N GLY A 69 21.45 4.07 4.99
CA GLY A 69 21.36 5.50 4.69
C GLY A 69 20.35 5.85 3.60
N ASP A 70 20.15 4.96 2.63
CA ASP A 70 19.13 5.07 1.59
C ASP A 70 17.71 4.92 2.16
N VAL A 71 17.50 3.97 3.07
CA VAL A 71 16.21 3.80 3.78
C VAL A 71 15.89 5.02 4.63
N LYS A 72 16.88 5.57 5.36
CA LYS A 72 16.71 6.79 6.17
C LYS A 72 16.26 8.01 5.34
N ARG A 73 16.63 8.06 4.05
CA ARG A 73 16.26 9.18 3.17
C ARG A 73 14.80 9.12 2.71
N ILE A 74 14.22 7.94 2.60
CA ILE A 74 12.85 7.75 2.12
C ILE A 74 11.83 7.60 3.25
N VAL A 75 12.27 7.28 4.46
CA VAL A 75 11.40 7.18 5.65
C VAL A 75 11.45 8.51 6.40
N ILE A 76 10.39 9.27 6.31
CA ILE A 76 10.25 10.55 7.02
C ILE A 76 9.70 10.29 8.41
N LYS A 77 10.34 10.89 9.42
CA LYS A 77 9.97 10.77 10.84
C LYS A 77 9.60 12.12 11.43
N ALA A 78 8.59 12.14 12.30
CA ALA A 78 8.14 13.34 13.00
C ALA A 78 7.51 13.00 14.37
N GLU A 79 7.50 13.96 15.27
CA GLU A 79 6.92 13.78 16.60
C GLU A 79 5.41 14.10 16.65
N SER A 80 4.86 14.71 15.60
CA SER A 80 3.43 14.93 15.44
C SER A 80 2.95 14.70 14.01
N LEU A 81 1.64 14.50 13.81
CA LEU A 81 1.04 14.36 12.49
C LEU A 81 1.17 15.66 11.68
N ALA A 82 1.01 16.82 12.30
CA ALA A 82 1.19 18.10 11.63
C ALA A 82 2.63 18.31 11.13
N GLU A 83 3.63 17.96 11.94
CA GLU A 83 5.03 17.99 11.54
C GLU A 83 5.30 17.00 10.40
N LEU A 84 4.75 15.78 10.48
CA LEU A 84 4.89 14.77 9.44
C LEU A 84 4.30 15.27 8.12
N ALA A 85 3.08 15.81 8.17
CA ALA A 85 2.39 16.36 7.01
C ALA A 85 3.22 17.46 6.34
N GLY A 86 3.76 18.40 7.12
CA GLY A 86 4.63 19.45 6.60
C GLY A 86 5.88 18.93 5.89
N LYS A 87 6.53 17.89 6.45
CA LYS A 87 7.71 17.25 5.84
C LYS A 87 7.38 16.49 4.55
N LEU A 88 6.18 15.93 4.44
CA LEU A 88 5.70 15.17 3.27
C LEU A 88 5.06 16.06 2.19
N GLY A 89 4.73 17.31 2.50
CA GLY A 89 3.96 18.17 1.60
C GLY A 89 2.49 17.76 1.50
N VAL A 90 1.94 17.23 2.59
CA VAL A 90 0.53 16.85 2.76
C VAL A 90 -0.19 17.93 3.57
N ASP A 91 -1.49 18.13 3.34
CA ASP A 91 -2.29 19.05 4.17
C ASP A 91 -2.36 18.56 5.63
N PRO A 92 -1.86 19.34 6.60
CA PRO A 92 -1.83 18.92 7.99
C PRO A 92 -3.21 18.70 8.60
N ALA A 93 -4.18 19.58 8.32
CA ALA A 93 -5.53 19.45 8.85
C ALA A 93 -6.26 18.24 8.27
N GLY A 94 -6.06 17.97 6.97
CA GLY A 94 -6.57 16.79 6.29
C GLY A 94 -5.98 15.50 6.85
N LEU A 95 -4.66 15.46 7.09
CA LEU A 95 -4.02 14.29 7.68
C LEU A 95 -4.52 13.99 9.10
N GLU A 96 -4.63 15.00 9.94
CA GLU A 96 -5.15 14.85 11.32
C GLU A 96 -6.60 14.35 11.31
N ALA A 97 -7.46 14.93 10.47
CA ALA A 97 -8.83 14.50 10.30
C ALA A 97 -8.93 13.07 9.74
N GLY A 98 -8.12 12.76 8.75
CA GLY A 98 -8.03 11.40 8.15
C GLY A 98 -7.63 10.34 9.18
N VAL A 99 -6.59 10.62 9.98
CA VAL A 99 -6.15 9.72 11.07
C VAL A 99 -7.22 9.59 12.15
N ALA A 100 -7.86 10.68 12.54
CA ALA A 100 -8.93 10.63 13.55
C ALA A 100 -10.11 9.77 13.07
N ARG A 101 -10.53 9.93 11.80
CA ARG A 101 -11.58 9.11 11.19
C ARG A 101 -11.17 7.64 11.10
N TYR A 102 -9.96 7.34 10.61
CA TYR A 102 -9.42 5.98 10.57
C TYR A 102 -9.38 5.33 11.96
N ASN A 103 -8.97 6.08 12.98
CA ASN A 103 -8.92 5.59 14.35
C ASN A 103 -10.31 5.25 14.93
N SER A 104 -11.37 5.92 14.48
CA SER A 104 -12.74 5.54 14.86
C SER A 104 -13.12 4.17 14.30
N PHE A 105 -12.70 3.84 13.09
CA PHE A 105 -12.88 2.52 12.50
C PHE A 105 -12.05 1.44 13.21
N ALA A 106 -10.80 1.76 13.55
CA ALA A 106 -9.95 0.85 14.34
C ALA A 106 -10.56 0.53 15.73
N GLN A 107 -11.30 1.48 16.30
CA GLN A 107 -11.99 1.27 17.58
C GLN A 107 -13.24 0.38 17.45
N THR A 108 -14.01 0.56 16.39
CA THR A 108 -15.25 -0.22 16.15
C THR A 108 -14.99 -1.56 15.45
N GLY A 109 -13.86 -1.67 14.74
CA GLY A 109 -13.54 -2.81 13.89
C GLY A 109 -14.21 -2.78 12.52
N VAL A 110 -14.89 -1.68 12.16
CA VAL A 110 -15.62 -1.56 10.88
C VAL A 110 -15.13 -0.31 10.13
N ASP A 111 -14.58 -0.51 8.94
CA ASP A 111 -14.20 0.56 8.01
C ASP A 111 -15.41 0.92 7.13
N ALA A 112 -16.17 1.93 7.54
CA ALA A 112 -17.37 2.36 6.83
C ALA A 112 -17.07 3.09 5.51
N ASP A 113 -15.80 3.45 5.24
CA ASP A 113 -15.42 4.16 4.01
C ASP A 113 -15.02 3.23 2.88
N PHE A 114 -14.21 2.22 3.19
CA PHE A 114 -13.58 1.37 2.18
C PHE A 114 -13.66 -0.12 2.50
N HIS A 115 -14.35 -0.52 3.56
CA HIS A 115 -14.63 -1.92 3.93
C HIS A 115 -13.37 -2.76 4.21
N ARG A 116 -12.26 -2.12 4.65
CA ARG A 116 -11.01 -2.81 4.93
C ARG A 116 -11.18 -3.87 6.02
N GLY A 117 -10.75 -5.09 5.70
CA GLY A 117 -10.85 -6.26 6.58
C GLY A 117 -12.08 -7.13 6.33
N GLU A 118 -12.93 -6.80 5.35
CA GLU A 118 -14.08 -7.63 4.97
C GLU A 118 -13.69 -8.77 4.01
N GLU A 119 -12.60 -8.58 3.23
CA GLU A 119 -12.13 -9.56 2.28
C GLU A 119 -11.19 -10.59 2.89
N SER A 120 -11.23 -11.83 2.39
CA SER A 120 -10.37 -12.92 2.85
C SER A 120 -8.88 -12.66 2.58
N TYR A 121 -8.55 -12.01 1.46
CA TYR A 121 -7.20 -11.61 1.09
C TYR A 121 -6.59 -10.68 2.14
N GLU A 122 -7.32 -9.65 2.55
CA GLU A 122 -6.88 -8.67 3.54
C GLU A 122 -6.63 -9.32 4.90
N ARG A 123 -7.54 -10.20 5.33
CA ARG A 123 -7.40 -10.95 6.58
C ARG A 123 -6.23 -11.92 6.56
N HIS A 124 -5.90 -12.49 5.39
CA HIS A 124 -4.73 -13.37 5.24
C HIS A 124 -3.41 -12.64 5.49
N TYR A 125 -3.30 -11.39 5.01
CA TYR A 125 -2.10 -10.55 5.18
C TYR A 125 -2.17 -9.60 6.39
N SER A 126 -2.99 -9.92 7.38
CA SER A 126 -3.21 -9.13 8.59
C SER A 126 -2.52 -9.73 9.83
N ASP A 127 -2.82 -9.19 11.00
CA ASP A 127 -2.44 -9.79 12.29
C ASP A 127 -3.65 -10.51 12.90
N PRO A 128 -3.71 -11.85 12.87
CA PRO A 128 -4.86 -12.60 13.38
C PRO A 128 -5.09 -12.44 14.89
N ASN A 129 -4.09 -11.94 15.64
CA ASN A 129 -4.20 -11.69 17.07
C ASN A 129 -4.69 -10.27 17.40
N HIS A 130 -4.77 -9.39 16.40
CA HIS A 130 -5.24 -8.03 16.60
C HIS A 130 -6.77 -7.95 16.54
N THR A 131 -7.37 -7.29 17.55
CA THR A 131 -8.84 -7.15 17.70
C THR A 131 -9.21 -5.68 17.83
N PRO A 132 -10.42 -5.28 17.44
CA PRO A 132 -11.57 -6.07 16.95
C PRO A 132 -11.47 -6.47 15.47
N ASN A 133 -10.59 -5.88 14.68
CA ASN A 133 -10.38 -6.19 13.27
C ASN A 133 -8.88 -6.37 13.01
N SER A 134 -8.50 -7.51 12.44
CA SER A 134 -7.11 -7.90 12.21
C SER A 134 -6.32 -6.96 11.28
N THR A 135 -7.01 -6.10 10.53
CA THR A 135 -6.43 -5.16 9.55
C THR A 135 -6.44 -3.70 10.02
N LEU A 136 -7.24 -3.35 11.05
CA LEU A 136 -7.46 -1.98 11.51
C LEU A 136 -6.85 -1.77 12.90
N GLY A 137 -5.78 -1.00 12.99
CA GLY A 137 -5.14 -0.63 14.26
C GLY A 137 -4.99 0.89 14.39
N LYS A 138 -5.03 1.40 15.61
CA LYS A 138 -4.90 2.84 15.86
C LYS A 138 -3.53 3.37 15.43
N ILE A 139 -3.51 4.56 14.85
CA ILE A 139 -2.34 5.39 14.60
C ILE A 139 -2.36 6.52 15.63
N GLY A 140 -1.50 6.46 16.64
CA GLY A 140 -1.59 7.44 17.74
C GLY A 140 -0.36 7.52 18.64
N LYS A 141 0.65 6.69 18.42
CA LYS A 141 1.86 6.65 19.25
C LYS A 141 3.05 7.27 18.53
N ALA A 142 3.44 8.46 18.93
CA ALA A 142 4.63 9.11 18.39
C ALA A 142 5.92 8.28 18.65
N PRO A 143 6.94 8.40 17.81
CA PRO A 143 6.96 9.18 16.58
C PRO A 143 6.10 8.58 15.48
N PHE A 144 5.70 9.43 14.53
CA PHE A 144 4.97 9.07 13.32
C PHE A 144 5.94 8.97 12.14
N TYR A 145 5.59 8.15 11.17
CA TYR A 145 6.41 7.89 9.99
C TYR A 145 5.58 8.02 8.72
N GLY A 146 6.23 8.44 7.65
CA GLY A 146 5.65 8.53 6.33
C GLY A 146 6.62 8.13 5.24
N ILE A 147 6.11 7.46 4.22
CA ILE A 147 6.87 7.04 3.04
C ILE A 147 6.06 7.42 1.81
N ALA A 148 6.71 8.09 0.84
CA ALA A 148 6.11 8.31 -0.47
C ALA A 148 6.02 6.97 -1.21
N VAL A 149 4.85 6.63 -1.72
CA VAL A 149 4.58 5.40 -2.47
C VAL A 149 3.95 5.73 -3.82
N TYR A 150 4.29 4.94 -4.81
CA TYR A 150 3.88 5.12 -6.21
C TYR A 150 3.18 3.86 -6.70
N PRO A 151 2.30 3.97 -7.71
CA PRO A 151 1.77 2.80 -8.38
C PRO A 151 2.90 1.93 -8.94
N GLY A 152 2.77 0.62 -8.76
CA GLY A 152 3.72 -0.35 -9.29
C GLY A 152 3.11 -1.74 -9.28
N ASP A 153 3.73 -2.66 -10.00
CA ASP A 153 3.31 -4.05 -10.04
C ASP A 153 4.48 -5.01 -9.82
N SER A 154 4.17 -6.24 -9.47
CA SER A 154 5.14 -7.35 -9.40
C SER A 154 5.24 -8.10 -10.73
N GLY A 155 4.42 -7.74 -11.70
CA GLY A 155 4.34 -8.30 -13.03
C GLY A 155 3.00 -8.01 -13.71
N THR A 156 2.99 -8.05 -15.03
CA THR A 156 1.79 -7.78 -15.82
C THR A 156 0.76 -8.91 -15.66
N LYS A 157 -0.52 -8.54 -15.66
CA LYS A 157 -1.66 -9.48 -15.72
C LYS A 157 -2.28 -9.59 -17.10
N GLY A 158 -1.66 -9.01 -18.09
CA GLY A 158 -1.99 -9.13 -19.50
C GLY A 158 -0.78 -9.52 -20.30
N GLY A 159 -0.97 -9.97 -21.53
CA GLY A 159 0.14 -10.38 -22.38
C GLY A 159 -0.33 -10.97 -23.70
N LEU A 160 0.59 -11.64 -24.38
CA LEU A 160 0.32 -12.31 -25.65
C LEU A 160 -0.56 -13.54 -25.41
N ALA A 161 -1.63 -13.69 -26.21
CA ALA A 161 -2.44 -14.89 -26.19
C ALA A 161 -1.60 -16.09 -26.66
N THR A 162 -1.63 -17.20 -25.92
CA THR A 162 -0.88 -18.41 -26.24
C THR A 162 -1.78 -19.64 -26.21
N ASN A 163 -1.37 -20.69 -26.92
CA ASN A 163 -1.94 -22.02 -26.78
C ASN A 163 -1.23 -22.81 -25.66
N ALA A 164 -1.64 -24.08 -25.47
CA ALA A 164 -1.07 -24.99 -24.47
C ALA A 164 0.43 -25.30 -24.67
N ASP A 165 0.95 -25.12 -25.87
CA ASP A 165 2.36 -25.31 -26.23
C ASP A 165 3.16 -24.00 -26.10
N ALA A 166 2.58 -22.96 -25.46
CA ALA A 166 3.13 -21.61 -25.28
C ALA A 166 3.41 -20.86 -26.61
N GLN A 167 2.87 -21.31 -27.74
CA GLN A 167 2.97 -20.60 -29.01
C GLN A 167 2.04 -19.38 -29.00
N VAL A 168 2.54 -18.22 -29.42
CA VAL A 168 1.75 -16.99 -29.52
C VAL A 168 0.74 -17.11 -30.66
N LEU A 169 -0.48 -16.69 -30.38
CA LEU A 169 -1.58 -16.71 -31.34
C LEU A 169 -1.75 -15.31 -31.99
N ASP A 170 -2.06 -15.30 -33.27
CA ASP A 170 -2.50 -14.10 -33.96
C ASP A 170 -3.97 -13.74 -33.64
N ALA A 171 -4.48 -12.66 -34.21
CA ALA A 171 -5.86 -12.21 -34.01
C ALA A 171 -6.93 -13.20 -34.54
N ALA A 172 -6.55 -14.12 -35.42
CA ALA A 172 -7.43 -15.17 -35.95
C ALA A 172 -7.34 -16.46 -35.12
N GLY A 173 -6.46 -16.51 -34.12
CA GLY A 173 -6.24 -17.68 -33.25
C GLY A 173 -5.24 -18.71 -33.84
N ALA A 174 -4.54 -18.35 -34.90
CA ALA A 174 -3.51 -19.22 -35.49
C ALA A 174 -2.16 -18.98 -34.80
N ALA A 175 -1.37 -20.08 -34.63
CA ALA A 175 -0.05 -19.97 -34.04
C ALA A 175 0.93 -19.23 -34.95
N ILE A 176 1.63 -18.23 -34.44
CA ILE A 176 2.70 -17.53 -35.13
C ILE A 176 3.96 -18.40 -35.04
N ALA A 177 4.43 -18.85 -36.20
CA ALA A 177 5.58 -19.75 -36.27
C ALA A 177 6.84 -19.16 -35.63
N GLY A 178 7.46 -19.90 -34.71
CA GLY A 178 8.69 -19.52 -34.05
C GLY A 178 8.54 -18.49 -32.92
N LEU A 179 7.31 -18.03 -32.61
CA LEU A 179 7.05 -17.08 -31.52
C LEU A 179 6.40 -17.78 -30.32
N TYR A 180 7.03 -17.66 -29.14
CA TYR A 180 6.59 -18.29 -27.91
C TYR A 180 6.55 -17.25 -26.77
N ALA A 181 5.62 -17.39 -25.84
CA ALA A 181 5.53 -16.56 -24.64
C ALA A 181 5.06 -17.38 -23.43
N ALA A 182 5.64 -17.08 -22.26
CA ALA A 182 5.28 -17.71 -20.99
C ALA A 182 5.43 -16.72 -19.82
N GLY A 183 4.89 -17.07 -18.65
CA GLY A 183 4.95 -16.23 -17.45
C GLY A 183 4.24 -14.89 -17.66
N ASN A 184 4.82 -13.80 -17.17
CA ASN A 184 4.23 -12.46 -17.24
C ASN A 184 4.13 -11.86 -18.67
N THR A 185 4.74 -12.51 -19.66
CA THR A 185 4.66 -12.12 -21.07
C THR A 185 3.43 -12.73 -21.76
N ALA A 186 2.90 -13.81 -21.23
CA ALA A 186 1.69 -14.45 -21.73
C ALA A 186 0.45 -13.91 -21.02
N ALA A 187 -0.69 -13.87 -21.71
CA ALA A 187 -1.97 -13.55 -21.07
C ALA A 187 -2.28 -14.61 -20.00
N SER A 188 -2.50 -14.16 -18.77
CA SER A 188 -3.05 -15.03 -17.74
C SER A 188 -4.54 -15.26 -18.03
N MET A 189 -4.94 -16.51 -18.08
CA MET A 189 -6.33 -16.93 -18.14
C MET A 189 -7.01 -16.77 -16.78
#